data_28dd1883b43fc3c2d5e355ac866f313f
#
_entry.id   28dd1883b43fc3c2d5e355ac866f313f
#
_cell.length_a   1.000
_cell.length_b   1.000
_cell.length_c   1.000
_cell.angle_alpha   90.00
_cell.angle_beta   90.00
_cell.angle_gamma   90.00
#
_symmetry.space_group_name_H-M   'P 1'
#
loop_
_entity.id
_entity.type
_entity.pdbx_description
1 polymer ?
#
loop_
_entity_poly.entity_id
_entity_poly.type
_entity_poly.pdbx_seq_one_letter_code
_entity_poly.pdbx_strand_id
1 'polypeptide(L)'
;MIFSLAKIKDEDVLQFKKDMQEAFQKGFEDVYGETNGIILPEEDIDRSLNEKGAIAYKAIVDGNMVGGAIVVIDNETQHNHLHFLYVKYDIQTKGVGFFDLESN
;
A
#
# COMPACT_ATOMS: atom_id res chain seq x y z
N MET A 1 1.88 13.92 -15.58
CA MET A 1 1.63 13.38 -14.24
C MET A 1 2.96 13.23 -13.52
N ILE A 2 3.10 13.84 -12.34
CA ILE A 2 4.30 13.71 -11.53
C ILE A 2 4.04 12.69 -10.42
N PHE A 3 4.79 11.60 -10.44
CA PHE A 3 4.69 10.54 -9.45
C PHE A 3 5.93 10.56 -8.54
N SER A 4 5.71 10.46 -7.25
CA SER A 4 6.81 10.37 -6.29
C SER A 4 6.44 9.45 -5.12
N LEU A 5 7.48 8.93 -4.47
CA LEU A 5 7.33 8.16 -3.24
C LEU A 5 8.01 8.93 -2.11
N ALA A 6 7.36 8.97 -0.96
CA ALA A 6 7.92 9.59 0.23
C ALA A 6 7.73 8.65 1.42
N LYS A 7 8.73 8.55 2.29
CA LYS A 7 8.60 7.75 3.51
C LYS A 7 7.49 8.33 4.38
N ILE A 8 6.67 7.46 4.96
CA ILE A 8 5.64 7.92 5.88
C ILE A 8 6.26 8.30 7.21
N LYS A 9 5.61 9.23 7.90
CA LYS A 9 6.00 9.66 9.24
C LYS A 9 5.20 8.86 10.27
N ASP A 10 5.68 8.85 11.52
CA ASP A 10 4.97 8.15 12.59
C ASP A 10 3.52 8.62 12.72
N GLU A 11 3.26 9.90 12.52
CA GLU A 11 1.91 10.47 12.58
C GLU A 11 1.00 9.98 11.46
N ASP A 12 1.58 9.46 10.36
CA ASP A 12 0.83 8.98 9.20
C ASP A 12 0.49 7.50 9.28
N VAL A 13 1.11 6.75 10.19
CA VAL A 13 1.01 5.28 10.22
C VAL A 13 -0.41 4.79 10.36
N LEU A 14 -1.18 5.38 11.28
CA LEU A 14 -2.55 4.93 11.52
C LEU A 14 -3.43 5.11 10.28
N GLN A 15 -3.34 6.26 9.63
CA GLN A 15 -4.11 6.52 8.42
C GLN A 15 -3.64 5.64 7.27
N PHE A 16 -2.32 5.43 7.17
CA PHE A 16 -1.74 4.53 6.17
C PHE A 16 -2.32 3.13 6.28
N LYS A 17 -2.39 2.58 7.50
CA LYS A 17 -2.95 1.24 7.71
C LYS A 17 -4.43 1.18 7.35
N LYS A 18 -5.19 2.20 7.74
CA LYS A 18 -6.63 2.26 7.41
C LYS A 18 -6.86 2.34 5.91
N ASP A 19 -6.11 3.17 5.21
CA ASP A 19 -6.24 3.31 3.77
C ASP A 19 -5.90 2.00 3.06
N MET A 20 -4.86 1.32 3.53
CA MET A 20 -4.46 0.03 2.97
C MET A 20 -5.55 -1.03 3.19
N GLN A 21 -6.09 -1.12 4.40
CA GLN A 21 -7.18 -2.07 4.70
C GLN A 21 -8.40 -1.79 3.84
N GLU A 22 -8.78 -0.54 3.69
CA GLU A 22 -9.93 -0.16 2.87
C GLU A 22 -9.70 -0.53 1.40
N ALA A 23 -8.51 -0.24 0.87
CA ALA A 23 -8.19 -0.53 -0.53
C ALA A 23 -8.28 -2.02 -0.83
N PHE A 24 -7.72 -2.85 0.05
CA PHE A 24 -7.77 -4.31 -0.13
C PHE A 24 -9.18 -4.86 0.06
N GLN A 25 -9.91 -4.35 1.07
CA GLN A 25 -11.26 -4.81 1.34
C GLN A 25 -12.20 -4.47 0.18
N LYS A 26 -12.21 -3.22 -0.24
CA LYS A 26 -13.10 -2.77 -1.31
C LYS A 26 -12.71 -3.35 -2.66
N GLY A 27 -11.43 -3.47 -2.93
CA GLY A 27 -10.95 -4.09 -4.16
C GLY A 27 -11.38 -5.54 -4.28
N PHE A 28 -11.30 -6.29 -3.18
CA PHE A 28 -11.78 -7.67 -3.15
C PHE A 28 -13.29 -7.74 -3.37
N GLU A 29 -14.05 -6.88 -2.67
CA GLU A 29 -15.50 -6.88 -2.77
C GLU A 29 -15.99 -6.48 -4.17
N ASP A 30 -15.27 -5.61 -4.86
CA ASP A 30 -15.61 -5.22 -6.23
C ASP A 30 -15.49 -6.38 -7.20
N VAL A 31 -14.58 -7.31 -6.93
CA VAL A 31 -14.36 -8.48 -7.81
C VAL A 31 -15.22 -9.66 -7.41
N TYR A 32 -15.33 -9.94 -6.11
CA TYR A 32 -15.94 -11.18 -5.60
C TYR A 32 -17.25 -10.97 -4.85
N GLY A 33 -17.68 -9.71 -4.65
CA GLY A 33 -18.87 -9.38 -3.88
C GLY A 33 -18.59 -9.17 -2.40
N GLU A 34 -19.60 -8.69 -1.70
CA GLU A 34 -19.46 -8.38 -0.27
C GLU A 34 -19.07 -9.60 0.55
N THR A 35 -18.25 -9.38 1.55
CA THR A 35 -17.83 -10.42 2.47
C THR A 35 -17.87 -9.88 3.91
N ASN A 36 -18.17 -10.77 4.86
CA ASN A 36 -18.12 -10.43 6.29
C ASN A 36 -16.72 -10.59 6.87
N GLY A 37 -15.79 -11.11 6.08
CA GLY A 37 -14.42 -11.33 6.52
C GLY A 37 -13.54 -10.10 6.29
N ILE A 38 -12.51 -9.98 7.10
CA ILE A 38 -11.47 -8.95 6.93
C ILE A 38 -10.43 -9.51 5.99
N ILE A 39 -10.25 -8.84 4.84
CA ILE A 39 -9.31 -9.31 3.81
C ILE A 39 -7.86 -9.08 4.24
N LEU A 40 -7.58 -7.93 4.85
CA LEU A 40 -6.23 -7.61 5.32
C LEU A 40 -6.30 -7.16 6.79
N PRO A 41 -6.06 -8.09 7.74
CA PRO A 41 -6.06 -7.71 9.16
C PRO A 41 -4.92 -6.75 9.50
N GLU A 42 -5.17 -5.87 10.47
CA GLU A 42 -4.15 -4.90 10.89
C GLU A 42 -2.87 -5.60 11.36
N GLU A 43 -3.01 -6.75 12.02
CA GLU A 43 -1.85 -7.50 12.52
C GLU A 43 -0.91 -7.95 11.40
N ASP A 44 -1.43 -8.22 10.21
CA ASP A 44 -0.59 -8.58 9.07
C ASP A 44 0.20 -7.37 8.57
N ILE A 45 -0.41 -6.20 8.58
CA ILE A 45 0.28 -4.96 8.23
C ILE A 45 1.36 -4.67 9.28
N ASP A 46 1.02 -4.80 10.55
CA ASP A 46 1.96 -4.54 11.64
C ASP A 46 3.15 -5.49 11.57
N ARG A 47 2.92 -6.75 11.26
CA ARG A 47 4.00 -7.73 11.10
C ARG A 47 4.95 -7.32 9.99
N SER A 48 4.41 -6.87 8.88
CA SER A 48 5.24 -6.40 7.76
C SER A 48 6.02 -5.14 8.13
N LEU A 49 5.39 -4.19 8.81
CA LEU A 49 6.05 -2.96 9.23
C LEU A 49 7.16 -3.20 10.24
N ASN A 50 7.04 -4.25 11.06
CA ASN A 50 8.03 -4.59 12.09
C ASN A 50 9.15 -5.47 11.56
N GLU A 51 9.09 -5.90 10.33
CA GLU A 51 10.13 -6.71 9.74
C GLU A 51 11.41 -5.89 9.57
N LYS A 52 12.56 -6.53 9.79
CA LYS A 52 13.86 -5.86 9.65
C LYS A 52 14.02 -5.35 8.22
N GLY A 53 14.32 -4.08 8.07
CA GLY A 53 14.49 -3.47 6.76
C GLY A 53 13.21 -2.95 6.14
N ALA A 54 12.07 -3.05 6.83
CA ALA A 54 10.80 -2.57 6.30
C ALA A 54 10.75 -1.06 6.25
N ILE A 55 10.30 -0.52 5.11
CA ILE A 55 10.09 0.90 4.92
C ILE A 55 8.72 1.08 4.29
N ALA A 56 7.92 1.97 4.87
CA ALA A 56 6.62 2.31 4.31
C ALA A 56 6.71 3.62 3.55
N TYR A 57 6.12 3.64 2.37
CA TYR A 57 6.09 4.81 1.51
C TYR A 57 4.67 5.21 1.19
N LYS A 58 4.43 6.51 1.07
CA LYS A 58 3.21 7.02 0.47
C LYS A 58 3.49 7.36 -0.99
N ALA A 59 2.55 7.05 -1.85
CA ALA A 59 2.62 7.38 -3.26
C ALA A 59 1.88 8.68 -3.50
N ILE A 60 2.52 9.61 -4.20
CA ILE A 60 2.00 10.95 -4.42
C ILE A 60 1.96 11.20 -5.92
N VAL A 61 0.81 11.65 -6.41
CA VAL A 61 0.64 12.05 -7.81
C VAL A 61 0.13 13.48 -7.82
N ASP A 62 0.89 14.35 -8.49
CA ASP A 62 0.55 15.78 -8.61
C ASP A 62 0.25 16.43 -7.26
N GLY A 63 1.02 16.06 -6.23
CA GLY A 63 0.86 16.62 -4.89
C GLY A 63 -0.18 15.95 -4.01
N ASN A 64 -0.91 14.97 -4.52
CA ASN A 64 -1.96 14.28 -3.77
C ASN A 64 -1.56 12.84 -3.46
N MET A 65 -1.79 12.41 -2.22
CA MET A 65 -1.54 11.03 -1.84
C MET A 65 -2.58 10.11 -2.48
N VAL A 66 -2.11 9.15 -3.27
CA VAL A 66 -2.99 8.23 -4.00
C VAL A 66 -2.86 6.79 -3.55
N GLY A 67 -1.89 6.47 -2.73
CA GLY A 67 -1.70 5.10 -2.27
C GLY A 67 -0.46 4.96 -1.42
N GLY A 68 0.04 3.74 -1.30
CA GLY A 68 1.24 3.47 -0.53
C GLY A 68 1.79 2.08 -0.76
N ALA A 69 2.96 1.83 -0.17
CA ALA A 69 3.65 0.56 -0.32
C ALA A 69 4.49 0.28 0.93
N ILE A 70 4.68 -1.01 1.20
CA ILE A 70 5.65 -1.47 2.21
C ILE A 70 6.69 -2.28 1.48
N VAL A 71 7.95 -1.86 1.59
CA VAL A 71 9.08 -2.50 0.95
C VAL A 71 10.02 -2.98 2.04
N VAL A 72 10.54 -4.19 1.92
CA VAL A 72 11.55 -4.71 2.82
C VAL A 72 12.88 -4.75 2.09
N ILE A 73 13.86 -4.05 2.62
CA ILE A 73 15.20 -3.99 2.05
C ILE A 73 16.10 -4.96 2.80
N ASP A 74 16.61 -5.97 2.08
CA ASP A 74 17.54 -6.95 2.63
C ASP A 74 18.96 -6.56 2.20
N ASN A 75 19.72 -6.00 3.13
CA ASN A 75 21.07 -5.55 2.84
C ASN A 75 22.06 -6.69 2.64
N GLU A 76 21.77 -7.87 3.16
CA GLU A 76 22.67 -9.02 3.01
C GLU A 76 22.64 -9.61 1.60
N THR A 77 21.43 -9.73 1.03
CA THR A 77 21.26 -10.28 -0.31
C THR A 77 21.14 -9.17 -1.36
N GLN A 78 21.03 -7.92 -0.92
CA GLN A 78 20.79 -6.75 -1.79
C GLN A 78 19.51 -6.87 -2.59
N HIS A 79 18.54 -7.65 -2.08
CA HIS A 79 17.23 -7.79 -2.69
C HIS A 79 16.22 -6.94 -1.95
N ASN A 80 15.34 -6.31 -2.71
CA ASN A 80 14.22 -5.54 -2.17
C ASN A 80 12.95 -6.32 -2.44
N HIS A 81 12.13 -6.47 -1.42
CA HIS A 81 10.86 -7.20 -1.52
C HIS A 81 9.70 -6.25 -1.33
N LEU A 82 8.80 -6.20 -2.31
CA LEU A 82 7.56 -5.46 -2.17
C LEU A 82 6.56 -6.34 -1.44
N HIS A 83 6.22 -5.96 -0.21
CA HIS A 83 5.26 -6.72 0.59
C HIS A 83 3.82 -6.31 0.29
N PHE A 84 3.55 -5.01 0.25
CA PHE A 84 2.22 -4.49 -0.02
C PHE A 84 2.31 -3.29 -0.93
N LEU A 85 1.34 -3.19 -1.83
CA LEU A 85 1.14 -2.02 -2.67
C LEU A 85 -0.36 -1.79 -2.74
N TYR A 86 -0.80 -0.56 -2.51
CA TYR A 86 -2.21 -0.24 -2.65
C TYR A 86 -2.40 1.11 -3.31
N VAL A 87 -3.57 1.25 -3.95
CA VAL A 87 -4.08 2.52 -4.45
C VAL A 87 -5.35 2.81 -3.65
N LYS A 88 -5.49 4.03 -3.14
CA LYS A 88 -6.65 4.40 -2.35
C LYS A 88 -7.94 4.11 -3.14
N TYR A 89 -8.93 3.58 -2.45
CA TYR A 89 -10.15 3.10 -3.10
C TYR A 89 -10.84 4.18 -3.94
N ASP A 90 -10.98 5.38 -3.39
CA ASP A 90 -11.62 6.50 -4.09
C ASP A 90 -10.84 6.91 -5.34
N ILE A 91 -9.54 6.69 -5.35
CA ILE A 91 -8.69 6.96 -6.52
C ILE A 91 -8.83 5.85 -7.56
N GLN A 92 -8.97 4.59 -7.14
CA GLN A 92 -9.20 3.48 -8.06
C GLN A 92 -10.44 3.73 -8.93
N THR A 93 -11.51 4.24 -8.32
CA THR A 93 -12.76 4.51 -9.04
C THR A 93 -12.64 5.68 -10.01
N LYS A 94 -11.59 6.49 -9.90
CA LYS A 94 -11.33 7.60 -10.82
C LYS A 94 -10.38 7.24 -11.96
N GLY A 95 -10.10 5.94 -12.13
CA GLY A 95 -9.32 5.48 -13.26
C GLY A 95 -7.82 5.61 -13.14
N VAL A 96 -7.31 5.85 -11.93
CA VAL A 96 -5.87 5.88 -11.71
C VAL A 96 -5.26 4.50 -11.92
N GLY A 97 -6.02 3.45 -11.66
CA GLY A 97 -5.59 2.08 -11.92
C GLY A 97 -4.57 1.57 -10.92
N PHE A 98 -4.11 0.35 -11.19
CA PHE A 98 -3.08 -0.29 -10.40
C PHE A 98 -1.72 0.01 -11.01
N PHE A 99 -0.71 0.14 -10.15
CA PHE A 99 0.66 0.24 -10.64
C PHE A 99 1.06 -1.13 -11.18
N ASP A 100 1.58 -1.14 -12.41
CA ASP A 100 2.05 -2.36 -13.02
C ASP A 100 3.49 -2.61 -12.58
N LEU A 101 3.67 -3.55 -11.68
CA LEU A 101 4.99 -3.86 -11.13
C LEU A 101 5.88 -4.59 -12.12
N GLU A 102 5.32 -5.15 -13.18
CA GLU A 102 6.07 -5.88 -14.19
C GLU A 102 6.60 -4.96 -15.30
N SER A 103 6.11 -3.74 -15.36
CA SER A 103 6.50 -2.81 -16.45
C SER A 103 7.78 -2.03 -16.16
N ASN A 104 8.46 -2.35 -15.12
CA ASN A 104 9.72 -1.69 -14.75
C ASN A 104 10.84 -1.98 -15.71
#